data_15ef5cc9873f46910adb932d3271a7f3
#
_entry.id   15ef5cc9873f46910adb932d3271a7f3
#
_cell.length_a   1.000
_cell.length_b   1.000
_cell.length_c   1.000
_cell.angle_alpha   90.00
_cell.angle_beta   90.00
_cell.angle_gamma   90.00
#
_symmetry.space_group_name_H-M   'P 1'
#
loop_
_entity.id
_entity.type
_entity.pdbx_description
1 polymer ?
#
loop_
_entity_poly.entity_id
_entity_poly.type
_entity_poly.pdbx_seq_one_letter_code
_entity_poly.pdbx_strand_id
1 'polypeptide(L)'
;IHIMRGIPRQAVHQNTKIMNSDRHAREIAKTNSICAWNTDMYGVDPEKDGAREYYNSIFELYASWGVDFIKCDDIARELPHEESELIMLSKALHGCGRPMVLSLSPGPALLEKAELYKQISNMWRITDDFWDKWELLYDIINLP
;
A
#
# COMPACT_ATOMS: atom_id res chain seq x y z
N ILE A 1 6.06 8.60 7.04
CA ILE A 1 6.01 7.21 7.57
C ILE A 1 6.18 6.25 6.41
N HIS A 2 6.81 5.09 6.69
CA HIS A 2 6.88 3.95 5.80
C HIS A 2 5.92 2.87 6.29
N ILE A 3 5.05 2.38 5.43
CA ILE A 3 4.09 1.33 5.73
C ILE A 3 4.18 0.21 4.68
N MET A 4 3.71 -0.96 5.04
CA MET A 4 3.37 -2.03 4.11
C MET A 4 1.88 -1.93 3.76
N ARG A 5 1.49 -2.30 2.53
CA ARG A 5 0.06 -2.48 2.25
C ARG A 5 -0.52 -3.63 3.08
N GLY A 6 -1.83 -3.64 3.21
CA GLY A 6 -2.56 -4.75 3.78
C GLY A 6 -2.83 -4.63 5.27
N ILE A 7 -3.13 -5.76 5.89
CA ILE A 7 -3.48 -5.90 7.29
C ILE A 7 -2.48 -6.81 8.01
N PRO A 8 -2.00 -6.45 9.22
CA PRO A 8 -1.07 -7.28 9.98
C PRO A 8 -1.61 -8.70 10.24
N ARG A 9 -0.81 -9.71 9.97
CA ARG A 9 -1.16 -11.11 10.26
C ARG A 9 -1.51 -11.32 11.73
N GLN A 10 -0.86 -10.59 12.63
CA GLN A 10 -1.19 -10.62 14.05
C GLN A 10 -2.62 -10.14 14.30
N ALA A 11 -3.07 -9.06 13.67
CA ALA A 11 -4.44 -8.57 13.80
C ALA A 11 -5.46 -9.60 13.29
N VAL A 12 -5.15 -10.27 12.17
CA VAL A 12 -5.97 -11.35 11.62
C VAL A 12 -6.00 -12.56 12.55
N HIS A 13 -4.86 -12.95 13.12
CA HIS A 13 -4.78 -14.05 14.07
C HIS A 13 -5.62 -13.77 15.34
N GLN A 14 -5.52 -12.57 15.87
CA GLN A 14 -6.29 -12.12 17.05
C GLN A 14 -7.76 -11.80 16.72
N ASN A 15 -8.10 -11.75 15.44
CA ASN A 15 -9.41 -11.34 14.93
C ASN A 15 -9.85 -9.96 15.47
N THR A 16 -8.95 -9.00 15.42
CA THR A 16 -9.15 -7.64 15.93
C THR A 16 -10.37 -6.99 15.26
N LYS A 17 -11.20 -6.30 16.04
CA LYS A 17 -12.34 -5.55 15.51
C LYS A 17 -11.86 -4.36 14.67
N ILE A 18 -12.49 -4.13 13.52
CA ILE A 18 -12.24 -2.97 12.66
C ILE A 18 -12.94 -1.74 13.25
N MET A 19 -12.23 -0.63 13.35
CA MET A 19 -12.81 0.62 13.83
C MET A 19 -13.91 1.11 12.89
N ASN A 20 -14.95 1.67 13.49
CA ASN A 20 -16.13 2.19 12.77
C ASN A 20 -16.86 1.13 11.92
N SER A 21 -16.71 -0.15 12.26
CA SER A 21 -17.34 -1.27 11.59
C SER A 21 -17.75 -2.34 12.61
N ASP A 22 -18.72 -3.18 12.24
CA ASP A 22 -19.05 -4.40 12.99
C ASP A 22 -18.22 -5.62 12.55
N ARG A 23 -17.30 -5.40 11.58
CA ARG A 23 -16.44 -6.44 11.02
C ARG A 23 -15.14 -6.59 11.80
N HIS A 24 -14.49 -7.74 11.55
CA HIS A 24 -13.22 -8.10 12.17
C HIS A 24 -12.15 -8.40 11.12
N ALA A 25 -10.90 -8.40 11.52
CA ALA A 25 -9.74 -8.54 10.67
C ALA A 25 -9.75 -9.79 9.76
N ARG A 26 -10.29 -10.91 10.25
CA ARG A 26 -10.41 -12.14 9.44
C ARG A 26 -11.38 -12.03 8.29
N GLU A 27 -12.39 -11.18 8.40
CA GLU A 27 -13.43 -11.03 7.38
C GLU A 27 -12.95 -10.24 6.18
N ILE A 28 -11.95 -9.37 6.35
CA ILE A 28 -11.41 -8.50 5.30
C ILE A 28 -10.05 -8.95 4.77
N ALA A 29 -9.38 -9.89 5.44
CA ALA A 29 -8.05 -10.33 5.05
C ALA A 29 -8.09 -11.22 3.80
N LYS A 30 -7.25 -10.87 2.81
CA LYS A 30 -6.97 -11.66 1.62
C LYS A 30 -5.71 -12.50 1.88
N THR A 31 -5.89 -13.65 2.53
CA THR A 31 -4.77 -14.45 3.07
C THR A 31 -3.87 -15.10 2.02
N ASN A 32 -4.30 -15.15 0.75
CA ASN A 32 -3.49 -15.58 -0.38
C ASN A 32 -2.69 -14.44 -1.04
N SER A 33 -2.88 -13.19 -0.59
CA SER A 33 -2.09 -12.04 -1.00
C SER A 33 -1.05 -11.75 0.08
N ILE A 34 0.19 -12.12 -0.18
CA ILE A 34 1.30 -12.07 0.77
C ILE A 34 2.50 -11.44 0.05
N CYS A 35 3.17 -10.52 0.72
CA CYS A 35 4.47 -10.04 0.28
C CYS A 35 5.52 -11.15 0.40
N ALA A 36 6.22 -11.49 -0.69
CA ALA A 36 7.14 -12.62 -0.72
C ALA A 36 8.41 -12.39 0.12
N TRP A 37 8.83 -11.13 0.28
CA TRP A 37 10.04 -10.75 1.00
C TRP A 37 9.79 -10.23 2.42
N ASN A 38 8.53 -9.95 2.77
CA ASN A 38 8.11 -9.59 4.13
C ASN A 38 6.71 -10.16 4.40
N THR A 39 6.64 -11.23 5.17
CA THR A 39 5.42 -12.02 5.36
C THR A 39 4.54 -11.54 6.51
N ASP A 40 4.77 -10.35 7.07
CA ASP A 40 4.04 -9.85 8.25
C ASP A 40 2.61 -9.38 7.95
N MET A 41 2.30 -9.17 6.67
CA MET A 41 1.01 -8.65 6.23
C MET A 41 0.26 -9.66 5.34
N TYR A 42 -1.06 -9.58 5.36
CA TYR A 42 -1.94 -10.07 4.32
C TYR A 42 -2.50 -8.90 3.52
N GLY A 43 -2.90 -9.12 2.27
CA GLY A 43 -3.70 -8.15 1.55
C GLY A 43 -5.06 -7.92 2.23
N VAL A 44 -5.72 -6.84 1.85
CA VAL A 44 -7.11 -6.55 2.22
C VAL A 44 -7.98 -6.74 1.00
N ASP A 45 -9.09 -7.46 1.15
CA ASP A 45 -10.05 -7.67 0.08
C ASP A 45 -11.00 -6.45 -0.03
N PRO A 46 -10.90 -5.65 -1.11
CA PRO A 46 -11.69 -4.42 -1.25
C PRO A 46 -13.20 -4.64 -1.37
N GLU A 47 -13.62 -5.86 -1.69
CA GLU A 47 -15.03 -6.21 -1.84
C GLU A 47 -15.70 -6.60 -0.53
N LYS A 48 -14.94 -6.70 0.55
CA LYS A 48 -15.46 -7.07 1.86
C LYS A 48 -15.91 -5.84 2.66
N ASP A 49 -17.07 -5.97 3.29
CA ASP A 49 -17.53 -4.99 4.26
C ASP A 49 -16.50 -4.83 5.38
N GLY A 50 -16.18 -3.58 5.73
CA GLY A 50 -15.17 -3.26 6.74
C GLY A 50 -13.77 -2.99 6.16
N ALA A 51 -13.50 -3.36 4.90
CA ALA A 51 -12.19 -3.11 4.26
C ALA A 51 -11.89 -1.62 4.09
N ARG A 52 -12.90 -0.85 3.68
CA ARG A 52 -12.79 0.61 3.54
C ARG A 52 -12.62 1.27 4.91
N GLU A 53 -13.42 0.88 5.89
CA GLU A 53 -13.35 1.40 7.25
C GLU A 53 -11.98 1.13 7.88
N TYR A 54 -11.37 -0.03 7.59
CA TYR A 54 -10.02 -0.35 8.01
C TYR A 54 -9.00 0.68 7.49
N TYR A 55 -8.93 0.91 6.18
CA TYR A 55 -7.97 1.88 5.64
C TYR A 55 -8.30 3.32 6.06
N ASN A 56 -9.57 3.70 6.13
CA ASN A 56 -9.98 5.01 6.64
C ASN A 56 -9.43 5.23 8.05
N SER A 57 -9.63 4.27 8.95
CA SER A 57 -9.18 4.38 10.34
C SER A 57 -7.66 4.54 10.48
N ILE A 58 -6.89 3.88 9.61
CA ILE A 58 -5.43 3.99 9.59
C ILE A 58 -4.99 5.39 9.15
N PHE A 59 -5.54 5.91 8.05
CA PHE A 59 -5.13 7.22 7.56
C PHE A 59 -5.69 8.38 8.40
N GLU A 60 -6.85 8.23 9.03
CA GLU A 60 -7.34 9.15 10.05
C GLU A 60 -6.40 9.20 11.26
N LEU A 61 -5.88 8.06 11.69
CA LEU A 61 -4.88 8.00 12.76
C LEU A 61 -3.59 8.72 12.36
N TYR A 62 -3.06 8.48 11.16
CA TYR A 62 -1.86 9.14 10.66
C TYR A 62 -2.08 10.65 10.48
N ALA A 63 -3.26 11.04 10.01
CA ALA A 63 -3.65 12.45 9.94
C ALA A 63 -3.65 13.11 11.32
N SER A 64 -4.17 12.43 12.35
CA SER A 64 -4.17 12.91 13.73
C SER A 64 -2.76 13.07 14.31
N TRP A 65 -1.79 12.29 13.83
CA TRP A 65 -0.38 12.42 14.20
C TRP A 65 0.36 13.51 13.43
N GLY A 66 -0.30 14.17 12.47
CA GLY A 66 0.32 15.21 11.65
C GLY A 66 1.25 14.67 10.55
N VAL A 67 1.04 13.44 10.09
CA VAL A 67 1.82 12.85 9.01
C VAL A 67 1.52 13.52 7.69
N ASP A 68 2.56 13.86 6.90
CA ASP A 68 2.46 14.53 5.61
C ASP A 68 2.88 13.62 4.43
N PHE A 69 3.60 12.55 4.71
CA PHE A 69 4.16 11.69 3.69
C PHE A 69 4.08 10.21 4.09
N ILE A 70 3.52 9.40 3.20
CA ILE A 70 3.43 7.96 3.33
C ILE A 70 4.19 7.30 2.18
N LYS A 71 5.22 6.51 2.49
CA LYS A 71 5.75 5.51 1.58
C LYS A 71 5.01 4.20 1.83
N CYS A 72 4.34 3.67 0.81
CA CYS A 72 3.66 2.38 0.89
C CYS A 72 4.41 1.34 0.06
N ASP A 73 4.87 0.29 0.72
CA ASP A 73 5.57 -0.83 0.09
C ASP A 73 4.63 -1.99 -0.27
N ASP A 74 5.12 -2.90 -1.13
CA ASP A 74 4.45 -4.10 -1.61
C ASP A 74 3.18 -3.81 -2.40
N ILE A 75 3.16 -2.73 -3.19
CA ILE A 75 1.95 -2.34 -3.90
C ILE A 75 2.18 -1.92 -5.36
N ALA A 76 3.31 -1.35 -5.70
CA ALA A 76 3.54 -0.81 -7.05
C ALA A 76 3.88 -1.88 -8.08
N ARG A 77 4.56 -2.94 -7.69
CA ARG A 77 5.04 -4.03 -8.56
C ARG A 77 3.97 -5.11 -8.80
N GLU A 78 3.15 -5.39 -7.80
CA GLU A 78 2.23 -6.54 -7.79
C GLU A 78 0.90 -6.29 -8.52
N LEU A 79 0.78 -5.17 -9.24
CA LEU A 79 -0.34 -4.96 -10.14
C LEU A 79 -0.28 -5.96 -11.32
N PRO A 80 -1.40 -6.49 -11.79
CA PRO A 80 -2.79 -6.03 -11.57
C PRO A 80 -3.51 -6.64 -10.37
N HIS A 81 -2.94 -7.60 -9.65
CA HIS A 81 -3.66 -8.36 -8.62
C HIS A 81 -4.10 -7.51 -7.43
N GLU A 82 -3.38 -6.42 -7.16
CA GLU A 82 -3.62 -5.55 -6.01
C GLU A 82 -4.14 -4.15 -6.40
N GLU A 83 -4.53 -3.96 -7.66
CA GLU A 83 -4.99 -2.66 -8.17
C GLU A 83 -6.19 -2.12 -7.38
N SER A 84 -7.17 -2.97 -7.12
CA SER A 84 -8.37 -2.56 -6.37
C SER A 84 -8.07 -2.18 -4.92
N GLU A 85 -7.14 -2.89 -4.28
CA GLU A 85 -6.65 -2.55 -2.93
C GLU A 85 -5.89 -1.22 -2.94
N LEU A 86 -5.01 -1.00 -3.93
CA LEU A 86 -4.30 0.27 -4.09
C LEU A 86 -5.25 1.46 -4.28
N ILE A 87 -6.27 1.31 -5.11
CA ILE A 87 -7.28 2.34 -5.32
C ILE A 87 -8.03 2.65 -4.02
N MET A 88 -8.40 1.63 -3.26
CA MET A 88 -9.08 1.79 -1.97
C MET A 88 -8.18 2.49 -0.94
N LEU A 89 -6.92 2.07 -0.83
CA LEU A 89 -5.91 2.69 0.03
C LEU A 89 -5.72 4.18 -0.31
N SER A 90 -5.55 4.48 -1.59
CA SER A 90 -5.40 5.86 -2.09
C SER A 90 -6.62 6.73 -1.74
N LYS A 91 -7.84 6.21 -1.96
CA LYS A 91 -9.07 6.92 -1.60
C LYS A 91 -9.15 7.22 -0.11
N ALA A 92 -8.77 6.28 0.75
CA ALA A 92 -8.76 6.45 2.18
C ALA A 92 -7.73 7.52 2.60
N LEU A 93 -6.53 7.49 2.02
CA LEU A 93 -5.50 8.49 2.28
C LEU A 93 -5.96 9.91 1.88
N HIS A 94 -6.49 10.07 0.68
CA HIS A 94 -6.96 11.39 0.22
C HIS A 94 -8.22 11.87 0.93
N GLY A 95 -9.01 10.95 1.50
CA GLY A 95 -10.24 11.25 2.23
C GLY A 95 -10.08 11.51 3.73
N CYS A 96 -8.87 11.36 4.30
CA CYS A 96 -8.64 11.43 5.74
C CYS A 96 -8.69 12.85 6.37
N GLY A 97 -8.96 13.87 5.56
CA GLY A 97 -9.06 15.27 6.01
C GLY A 97 -7.73 16.00 6.14
N ARG A 98 -6.59 15.36 5.83
CA ARG A 98 -5.27 15.98 5.79
C ARG A 98 -4.60 15.72 4.44
N PRO A 99 -4.01 16.72 3.77
CA PRO A 99 -3.22 16.48 2.57
C PRO A 99 -1.97 15.67 2.92
N MET A 100 -1.86 14.46 2.36
CA MET A 100 -0.70 13.59 2.49
C MET A 100 -0.20 13.16 1.12
N VAL A 101 1.13 13.08 0.99
CA VAL A 101 1.78 12.53 -0.20
C VAL A 101 1.78 11.01 -0.11
N LEU A 102 1.36 10.34 -1.18
CA LEU A 102 1.47 8.90 -1.35
C LEU A 102 2.61 8.56 -2.33
N SER A 103 3.61 7.85 -1.83
CA SER A 103 4.72 7.31 -2.60
C SER A 103 4.63 5.79 -2.66
N LEU A 104 4.60 5.23 -3.87
CA LEU A 104 4.45 3.78 -4.10
C LEU A 104 5.80 3.09 -4.27
N SER A 105 5.94 1.93 -3.66
CA SER A 105 7.15 1.09 -3.65
C SER A 105 6.73 -0.41 -3.60
N PRO A 106 7.63 -1.36 -3.90
CA PRO A 106 8.89 -1.20 -4.59
C PRO A 106 8.72 -0.93 -6.08
N GLY A 107 9.83 -0.62 -6.77
CA GLY A 107 9.85 -0.55 -8.24
C GLY A 107 10.41 -1.82 -8.87
N PRO A 108 10.53 -1.84 -10.21
CA PRO A 108 9.95 -0.83 -11.10
C PRO A 108 8.43 -0.93 -11.18
N ALA A 109 7.75 0.20 -11.18
CA ALA A 109 6.31 0.24 -11.41
C ALA A 109 6.00 -0.12 -12.87
N LEU A 110 4.83 -0.70 -13.12
CA LEU A 110 4.42 -1.12 -14.45
C LEU A 110 4.13 0.08 -15.34
N LEU A 111 4.86 0.23 -16.43
CA LEU A 111 4.74 1.38 -17.34
C LEU A 111 3.34 1.50 -17.95
N GLU A 112 2.71 0.38 -18.28
CA GLU A 112 1.33 0.34 -18.80
C GLU A 112 0.28 0.83 -17.81
N LYS A 113 0.63 0.95 -16.52
CA LYS A 113 -0.21 1.47 -15.45
C LYS A 113 0.10 2.94 -15.07
N ALA A 114 0.95 3.62 -15.84
CA ALA A 114 1.39 4.98 -15.53
C ALA A 114 0.22 5.96 -15.32
N GLU A 115 -0.84 5.86 -16.14
CA GLU A 115 -2.01 6.74 -16.01
C GLU A 115 -2.79 6.47 -14.71
N LEU A 116 -2.84 5.23 -14.25
CA LEU A 116 -3.42 4.90 -12.95
C LEU A 116 -2.58 5.53 -11.82
N TYR A 117 -1.25 5.33 -11.84
CA TYR A 117 -0.37 5.90 -10.81
C TYR A 117 -0.51 7.42 -10.70
N LYS A 118 -0.59 8.13 -11.82
CA LYS A 118 -0.81 9.59 -11.83
C LYS A 118 -2.10 10.02 -11.14
N GLN A 119 -3.13 9.18 -11.19
CA GLN A 119 -4.44 9.49 -10.61
C GLN A 119 -4.52 9.20 -9.11
N ILE A 120 -3.79 8.18 -8.64
CA ILE A 120 -3.97 7.64 -7.30
C ILE A 120 -2.79 7.88 -6.37
N SER A 121 -1.66 8.37 -6.88
CA SER A 121 -0.46 8.63 -6.09
C SER A 121 0.28 9.87 -6.55
N ASN A 122 1.22 10.32 -5.73
CA ASN A 122 2.06 11.48 -6.01
C ASN A 122 3.44 11.10 -6.53
N MET A 123 3.90 9.90 -6.17
CA MET A 123 5.21 9.37 -6.53
C MET A 123 5.16 7.86 -6.70
N TRP A 124 5.99 7.34 -7.60
CA TRP A 124 6.26 5.92 -7.74
C TRP A 124 7.69 5.70 -8.23
N ARG A 125 8.21 4.50 -8.04
CA ARG A 125 9.56 4.15 -8.45
C ARG A 125 9.56 3.57 -9.87
N ILE A 126 10.54 3.99 -10.64
CA ILE A 126 10.79 3.49 -12.01
C ILE A 126 11.89 2.42 -12.05
N THR A 127 12.57 2.21 -10.93
CA THR A 127 13.65 1.20 -10.77
C THR A 127 13.39 0.35 -9.55
N ASP A 128 14.03 -0.81 -9.48
CA ASP A 128 14.11 -1.60 -8.26
C ASP A 128 15.10 -0.96 -7.26
N ASP A 129 15.28 -1.56 -6.11
CA ASP A 129 16.29 -1.14 -5.15
C ASP A 129 17.68 -1.27 -5.76
N PHE A 130 18.50 -0.26 -5.57
CA PHE A 130 19.93 -0.42 -5.79
C PHE A 130 20.69 -0.18 -4.48
N TRP A 131 21.68 -1.01 -4.28
CA TRP A 131 22.58 -0.93 -3.14
C TRP A 131 23.89 -0.30 -3.61
N ASP A 132 24.81 -0.03 -2.71
CA ASP A 132 26.14 0.50 -3.03
C ASP A 132 26.95 -0.50 -3.88
N LYS A 133 26.51 -0.69 -5.14
CA LYS A 133 27.10 -1.56 -6.16
C LYS A 133 27.08 -0.85 -7.50
N TRP A 134 28.23 -0.79 -8.13
CA TRP A 134 28.38 -0.08 -9.40
C TRP A 134 27.48 -0.63 -10.50
N GLU A 135 27.34 -1.94 -10.61
CA GLU A 135 26.53 -2.60 -11.62
C GLU A 135 25.05 -2.15 -11.55
N LEU A 136 24.51 -2.09 -10.34
CA LEU A 136 23.12 -1.65 -10.14
C LEU A 136 22.91 -0.17 -10.48
N LEU A 137 23.90 0.68 -10.14
CA LEU A 137 23.86 2.09 -10.49
C LEU A 137 23.97 2.27 -12.00
N TYR A 138 24.87 1.54 -12.67
CA TYR A 138 25.06 1.57 -14.11
C TYR A 138 23.79 1.17 -14.86
N ASP A 139 23.10 0.13 -14.43
CA ASP A 139 21.84 -0.34 -15.01
C ASP A 139 20.75 0.72 -14.91
N ILE A 140 20.65 1.43 -13.78
CA ILE A 140 19.67 2.51 -13.59
C ILE A 140 19.94 3.71 -14.55
N ILE A 141 21.22 4.08 -14.73
CA ILE A 141 21.59 5.22 -15.60
C ILE A 141 21.31 4.89 -17.07
N ASN A 142 21.37 3.63 -17.46
CA ASN A 142 21.20 3.18 -18.83
C ASN A 142 19.81 2.56 -19.10
N LEU A 143 18.81 2.85 -18.28
CA LEU A 143 17.43 2.46 -18.58
C LEU A 143 16.99 3.10 -19.90
N PRO A 144 16.29 2.34 -20.77
CA PRO A 144 15.82 2.82 -22.06
C PRO A 144 14.75 3.91 -21.95
#